data_b9c57b80c5ff48369911cae5b4a26542
#
_entry.id   b9c57b80c5ff48369911cae5b4a26542
#
_cell.length_a   1.000
_cell.length_b   1.000
_cell.length_c   1.000
_cell.angle_alpha   90.00
_cell.angle_beta   90.00
_cell.angle_gamma   90.00
#
_symmetry.space_group_name_H-M   'P 1'
#
loop_
_entity.id
_entity.type
_entity.pdbx_description
1 polymer ?
#
loop_
_entity_poly.entity_id
_entity_poly.type
_entity_poly.pdbx_seq_one_letter_code
_entity_poly.pdbx_strand_id
1 'polypeptide(L)'
;MTGSWINFLSDYGVDDACVGVCHGVVARHAPSARVLDVCHSIAPQDVGHAAITLAGAVGYLPAGIHLVVVERLDADGYTRGVAVRSADGSVFVCPDNGVASLAWEALGGIVDVHEIANRELWLPLPTAVFRGRDVYAPVAARLAAGLDLTEVGPRLDPASLTRFRPRACSVDDDHVHGEVVSIDHFGNLSLNMTRIDLEAAGILLGDPVEVRAGNRHMRLTFTQTYGEVPRGGVTVCEDALRRVMIAVNCGRASDALRLRRQDAVVIAQLPRDPSAFRIFQDLRLPA
;
A
#
# COMPACT_ATOMS: atom_id res chain seq x y z
N MET A 1 9.34 -7.97 30.32
CA MET A 1 9.46 -6.99 29.22
C MET A 1 8.69 -7.57 28.05
N THR A 2 7.61 -6.93 27.61
CA THR A 2 6.89 -7.33 26.40
C THR A 2 7.81 -7.05 25.21
N GLY A 3 8.15 -8.08 24.42
CA GLY A 3 9.03 -7.94 23.26
C GLY A 3 8.51 -6.90 22.27
N SER A 4 9.43 -6.15 21.66
CA SER A 4 9.11 -5.16 20.61
C SER A 4 8.57 -5.88 19.36
N TRP A 5 7.70 -5.19 18.60
CA TRP A 5 7.19 -5.70 17.34
C TRP A 5 8.07 -5.25 16.18
N ILE A 6 8.25 -6.14 15.21
CA ILE A 6 8.83 -5.83 13.89
C ILE A 6 7.78 -6.16 12.84
N ASN A 7 7.21 -5.14 12.21
CA ASN A 7 6.23 -5.28 11.14
C ASN A 7 6.99 -5.33 9.81
N PHE A 8 6.96 -6.47 9.11
CA PHE A 8 7.81 -6.72 7.95
C PHE A 8 7.00 -6.70 6.63
N LEU A 9 7.41 -5.83 5.71
CA LEU A 9 6.88 -5.75 4.36
C LEU A 9 8.03 -5.80 3.36
N SER A 10 7.88 -6.59 2.29
CA SER A 10 8.88 -6.69 1.22
C SER A 10 8.28 -7.07 -0.13
N ASP A 11 9.10 -7.04 -1.17
CA ASP A 11 8.81 -7.58 -2.51
C ASP A 11 9.50 -8.93 -2.76
N TYR A 12 9.86 -9.65 -1.71
CA TYR A 12 10.61 -10.91 -1.80
C TYR A 12 9.80 -12.12 -2.27
N GLY A 13 8.47 -12.00 -2.25
CA GLY A 13 7.61 -13.15 -2.45
C GLY A 13 7.58 -14.10 -1.25
N VAL A 14 6.94 -15.24 -1.44
CA VAL A 14 6.80 -16.29 -0.40
C VAL A 14 7.28 -17.65 -0.90
N ASP A 15 7.79 -17.73 -2.12
CA ASP A 15 8.14 -18.98 -2.78
C ASP A 15 9.59 -19.43 -2.49
N ASP A 16 10.41 -18.53 -1.94
CA ASP A 16 11.81 -18.83 -1.60
C ASP A 16 12.14 -18.50 -0.13
N ALA A 17 13.42 -18.64 0.23
CA ALA A 17 13.88 -18.50 1.61
C ALA A 17 14.10 -17.04 2.07
N CYS A 18 13.93 -16.02 1.21
CA CYS A 18 14.36 -14.66 1.51
C CYS A 18 13.71 -14.09 2.78
N VAL A 19 12.40 -14.24 2.91
CA VAL A 19 11.65 -13.80 4.11
C VAL A 19 12.11 -14.58 5.35
N GLY A 20 12.16 -15.91 5.26
CA GLY A 20 12.57 -16.76 6.37
C GLY A 20 14.00 -16.49 6.85
N VAL A 21 14.92 -16.16 5.93
CA VAL A 21 16.29 -15.78 6.27
C VAL A 21 16.32 -14.46 7.03
N CYS A 22 15.52 -13.46 6.64
CA CYS A 22 15.40 -12.20 7.39
C CYS A 22 14.84 -12.43 8.80
N HIS A 23 13.83 -13.28 8.96
CA HIS A 23 13.33 -13.73 10.28
C HIS A 23 14.44 -14.35 11.11
N GLY A 24 15.27 -15.24 10.51
CA GLY A 24 16.39 -15.87 11.18
C GLY A 24 17.43 -14.85 11.68
N VAL A 25 17.71 -13.79 10.91
CA VAL A 25 18.57 -12.68 11.32
C VAL A 25 17.95 -11.92 12.48
N VAL A 26 16.67 -11.57 12.41
CA VAL A 26 15.96 -10.92 13.52
C VAL A 26 16.03 -11.76 14.79
N ALA A 27 15.72 -13.05 14.71
CA ALA A 27 15.73 -13.95 15.86
C ALA A 27 17.10 -14.07 16.55
N ARG A 28 18.21 -13.94 15.78
CA ARG A 28 19.58 -13.94 16.33
C ARG A 28 19.94 -12.67 17.07
N HIS A 29 19.48 -11.51 16.60
CA HIS A 29 19.85 -10.21 17.16
C HIS A 29 18.84 -9.65 18.16
N ALA A 30 17.58 -10.10 18.09
CA ALA A 30 16.49 -9.72 18.99
C ALA A 30 15.58 -10.91 19.28
N PRO A 31 16.03 -11.91 20.10
CA PRO A 31 15.28 -13.14 20.34
C PRO A 31 13.90 -12.91 20.99
N SER A 32 13.69 -11.79 21.68
CA SER A 32 12.42 -11.42 22.30
C SER A 32 11.49 -10.62 21.37
N ALA A 33 11.96 -10.17 20.23
CA ALA A 33 11.13 -9.45 19.25
C ALA A 33 10.14 -10.41 18.57
N ARG A 34 8.98 -9.87 18.25
CA ARG A 34 7.94 -10.59 17.50
C ARG A 34 7.89 -10.01 16.09
N VAL A 35 8.00 -10.87 15.08
CA VAL A 35 7.86 -10.44 13.68
C VAL A 35 6.42 -10.70 13.23
N LEU A 36 5.83 -9.67 12.60
CA LEU A 36 4.53 -9.72 11.96
C LEU A 36 4.73 -9.43 10.48
N ASP A 37 4.45 -10.40 9.63
CA ASP A 37 4.51 -10.23 8.19
C ASP A 37 3.28 -9.45 7.71
N VAL A 38 3.52 -8.27 7.12
CA VAL A 38 2.47 -7.41 6.60
C VAL A 38 2.09 -7.84 5.18
N CYS A 39 3.09 -7.90 4.31
CA CYS A 39 2.93 -8.36 2.93
C CYS A 39 4.30 -8.62 2.31
N HIS A 40 4.44 -9.76 1.60
CA HIS A 40 5.65 -10.07 0.82
C HIS A 40 5.37 -10.26 -0.67
N SER A 41 4.10 -10.11 -1.07
CA SER A 41 3.63 -10.26 -2.46
C SER A 41 3.55 -8.93 -3.21
N ILE A 42 4.30 -7.92 -2.79
CA ILE A 42 4.50 -6.71 -3.58
C ILE A 42 5.24 -7.12 -4.87
N ALA A 43 4.79 -6.61 -6.02
CA ALA A 43 5.51 -6.85 -7.26
C ALA A 43 6.96 -6.31 -7.16
N PRO A 44 7.94 -7.01 -7.74
CA PRO A 44 9.34 -6.59 -7.62
C PRO A 44 9.55 -5.10 -7.94
N GLN A 45 10.21 -4.39 -7.04
CA GLN A 45 10.57 -2.97 -7.16
C GLN A 45 9.37 -2.00 -7.24
N ASP A 46 8.17 -2.44 -6.90
CA ASP A 46 6.97 -1.60 -6.94
C ASP A 46 6.82 -0.77 -5.65
N VAL A 47 7.64 0.27 -5.56
CA VAL A 47 7.66 1.21 -4.42
C VAL A 47 6.29 1.85 -4.19
N GLY A 48 5.58 2.21 -5.26
CA GLY A 48 4.27 2.86 -5.16
C GLY A 48 3.21 1.96 -4.53
N HIS A 49 3.12 0.70 -4.97
CA HIS A 49 2.21 -0.27 -4.38
C HIS A 49 2.57 -0.58 -2.91
N ALA A 50 3.85 -0.73 -2.63
CA ALA A 50 4.32 -0.94 -1.25
C ALA A 50 3.95 0.22 -0.33
N ALA A 51 4.15 1.47 -0.78
CA ALA A 51 3.82 2.66 -0.01
C ALA A 51 2.32 2.75 0.31
N ILE A 52 1.47 2.45 -0.68
CA ILE A 52 0.00 2.44 -0.52
C ILE A 52 -0.44 1.31 0.41
N THR A 53 0.13 0.12 0.27
CA THR A 53 -0.17 -1.06 1.10
C THR A 53 0.22 -0.80 2.55
N LEU A 54 1.43 -0.30 2.79
CA LEU A 54 1.92 0.01 4.14
C LEU A 54 1.07 1.09 4.81
N ALA A 55 0.78 2.19 4.11
CA ALA A 55 -0.05 3.27 4.64
C ALA A 55 -1.46 2.81 5.03
N GLY A 56 -2.03 1.90 4.25
CA GLY A 56 -3.33 1.30 4.57
C GLY A 56 -3.31 0.37 5.77
N ALA A 57 -2.17 -0.28 6.03
CA ALA A 57 -2.02 -1.25 7.11
C ALA A 57 -1.56 -0.60 8.43
N VAL A 58 -0.71 0.43 8.37
CA VAL A 58 0.07 0.92 9.50
C VAL A 58 -0.75 1.32 10.73
N GLY A 59 -1.95 1.86 10.53
CA GLY A 59 -2.86 2.24 11.63
C GLY A 59 -3.48 1.04 12.40
N TYR A 60 -3.34 -0.18 11.87
CA TYR A 60 -3.82 -1.41 12.49
C TYR A 60 -2.69 -2.28 13.05
N LEU A 61 -1.44 -1.91 12.78
CA LEU A 61 -0.26 -2.64 13.24
C LEU A 61 0.14 -2.19 14.65
N PRO A 62 0.72 -3.07 15.46
CA PRO A 62 1.29 -2.65 16.74
C PRO A 62 2.45 -1.67 16.50
N ALA A 63 2.53 -0.63 17.34
CA ALA A 63 3.68 0.27 17.35
C ALA A 63 4.99 -0.49 17.56
N GLY A 64 6.04 -0.14 16.83
CA GLY A 64 7.32 -0.83 16.87
C GLY A 64 8.22 -0.47 15.69
N ILE A 65 8.97 -1.46 15.21
CA ILE A 65 9.86 -1.28 14.07
C ILE A 65 9.14 -1.74 12.79
N HIS A 66 9.02 -0.87 11.81
CA HIS A 66 8.54 -1.23 10.48
C HIS A 66 9.74 -1.52 9.57
N LEU A 67 10.03 -2.79 9.35
CA LEU A 67 11.04 -3.24 8.40
C LEU A 67 10.43 -3.29 7.00
N VAL A 68 10.82 -2.36 6.14
CA VAL A 68 10.23 -2.23 4.80
C VAL A 68 11.32 -2.35 3.75
N VAL A 69 11.27 -3.43 2.98
CA VAL A 69 12.33 -3.74 2.00
C VAL A 69 11.70 -3.93 0.63
N VAL A 70 11.49 -2.83 -0.06
CA VAL A 70 11.17 -2.78 -1.48
C VAL A 70 12.13 -1.78 -2.10
N GLU A 71 13.10 -2.28 -2.85
CA GLU A 71 14.23 -1.48 -3.30
C GLU A 71 14.39 -1.58 -4.81
N ARG A 72 14.58 -0.42 -5.43
CA ARG A 72 14.93 -0.34 -6.83
C ARG A 72 16.43 -0.08 -6.94
N LEU A 73 17.11 -0.90 -7.73
CA LEU A 73 18.46 -0.63 -8.18
C LEU A 73 18.37 0.27 -9.41
N ASP A 74 18.92 1.46 -9.34
CA ASP A 74 19.07 2.35 -10.47
C ASP A 74 20.53 2.45 -10.94
N ALA A 75 20.79 3.25 -11.98
CA ALA A 75 22.12 3.37 -12.58
C ALA A 75 23.18 3.91 -11.62
N ASP A 76 22.77 4.67 -10.61
CA ASP A 76 23.67 5.28 -9.60
C ASP A 76 23.94 4.35 -8.40
N GLY A 77 23.36 3.15 -8.40
CA GLY A 77 23.50 2.14 -7.35
C GLY A 77 22.30 2.09 -6.40
N TYR A 78 22.53 1.58 -5.17
CA TYR A 78 21.48 1.48 -4.17
C TYR A 78 21.17 2.82 -3.52
N THR A 79 19.90 3.07 -3.32
CA THR A 79 19.40 4.15 -2.47
C THR A 79 19.94 4.00 -1.05
N ARG A 80 20.32 5.09 -0.38
CA ARG A 80 20.72 5.05 1.03
C ARG A 80 19.62 4.42 1.90
N GLY A 81 20.01 3.69 2.93
CA GLY A 81 19.09 3.19 3.95
C GLY A 81 18.84 4.27 5.01
N VAL A 82 17.62 4.31 5.55
CA VAL A 82 17.26 5.25 6.60
C VAL A 82 16.49 4.57 7.72
N ALA A 83 16.66 5.09 8.94
CA ALA A 83 15.86 4.80 10.11
C ALA A 83 15.09 6.07 10.49
N VAL A 84 13.78 6.04 10.41
CA VAL A 84 12.88 7.20 10.57
C VAL A 84 11.96 6.97 11.74
N ARG A 85 11.98 7.84 12.76
CA ARG A 85 11.04 7.84 13.88
C ARG A 85 9.84 8.72 13.56
N SER A 86 8.65 8.16 13.65
CA SER A 86 7.37 8.87 13.53
C SER A 86 6.86 9.38 14.87
N ALA A 87 5.86 10.26 14.81
CA ALA A 87 5.33 10.95 16.01
C ALA A 87 4.66 9.99 17.01
N ASP A 88 4.15 8.84 16.57
CA ASP A 88 3.61 7.77 17.45
C ASP A 88 4.71 6.95 18.15
N GLY A 89 5.99 7.21 17.85
CA GLY A 89 7.15 6.52 18.38
C GLY A 89 7.61 5.30 17.58
N SER A 90 6.89 4.89 16.55
CA SER A 90 7.31 3.82 15.63
C SER A 90 8.55 4.23 14.84
N VAL A 91 9.36 3.24 14.43
CA VAL A 91 10.57 3.48 13.64
C VAL A 91 10.52 2.69 12.34
N PHE A 92 10.70 3.37 11.22
CA PHE A 92 10.80 2.74 9.90
C PHE A 92 12.27 2.50 9.55
N VAL A 93 12.61 1.28 9.19
CA VAL A 93 13.91 0.84 8.67
C VAL A 93 13.70 0.45 7.21
N CYS A 94 14.16 1.30 6.28
CA CYS A 94 13.81 1.18 4.86
C CYS A 94 14.82 1.89 3.95
N PRO A 95 14.81 1.64 2.62
CA PRO A 95 15.47 2.51 1.64
C PRO A 95 14.79 3.88 1.56
N ASP A 96 15.57 4.94 1.31
CA ASP A 96 15.08 6.32 1.09
C ASP A 96 14.59 6.50 -0.35
N ASN A 97 13.54 5.77 -0.72
CA ASN A 97 12.94 5.79 -2.05
C ASN A 97 11.44 6.16 -2.02
N GLY A 98 10.94 6.61 -0.88
CA GLY A 98 9.55 6.99 -0.68
C GLY A 98 8.63 5.85 -0.22
N VAL A 99 9.12 4.61 -0.10
CA VAL A 99 8.31 3.43 0.23
C VAL A 99 7.55 3.54 1.56
N ALA A 100 8.12 4.22 2.55
CA ALA A 100 7.48 4.41 3.86
C ALA A 100 6.83 5.79 4.03
N SER A 101 6.92 6.67 3.02
CA SER A 101 6.56 8.09 3.17
C SER A 101 5.09 8.33 3.52
N LEU A 102 4.16 7.61 2.92
CA LEU A 102 2.74 7.71 3.26
C LEU A 102 2.44 7.17 4.66
N ALA A 103 3.19 6.15 5.10
CA ALA A 103 2.98 5.51 6.39
C ALA A 103 3.44 6.40 7.55
N TRP A 104 4.64 7.00 7.48
CA TRP A 104 5.07 7.92 8.55
C TRP A 104 4.21 9.19 8.63
N GLU A 105 3.69 9.69 7.49
CA GLU A 105 2.71 10.79 7.52
C GLU A 105 1.41 10.36 8.21
N ALA A 106 0.92 9.15 7.94
CA ALA A 106 -0.28 8.61 8.60
C ALA A 106 -0.08 8.43 10.12
N LEU A 107 1.15 8.26 10.59
CA LEU A 107 1.52 8.17 12.01
C LEU A 107 1.96 9.52 12.61
N GLY A 108 1.58 10.64 12.01
CA GLY A 108 1.77 12.00 12.55
C GLY A 108 3.06 12.69 12.10
N GLY A 109 3.75 12.14 11.11
CA GLY A 109 4.95 12.73 10.51
C GLY A 109 6.25 12.30 11.18
N ILE A 110 7.36 12.86 10.70
CA ILE A 110 8.72 12.53 11.11
C ILE A 110 9.14 13.36 12.31
N VAL A 111 9.65 12.70 13.35
CA VAL A 111 10.25 13.35 14.54
C VAL A 111 11.77 13.34 14.46
N ASP A 112 12.36 12.24 13.98
CA ASP A 112 13.80 12.09 13.87
C ASP A 112 14.17 11.13 12.73
N VAL A 113 15.34 11.32 12.11
CA VAL A 113 15.80 10.48 11.01
C VAL A 113 17.32 10.39 10.96
N HIS A 114 17.82 9.16 10.75
CA HIS A 114 19.24 8.85 10.63
C HIS A 114 19.50 7.99 9.40
N GLU A 115 20.64 8.22 8.76
CA GLU A 115 21.13 7.32 7.71
C GLU A 115 21.64 6.02 8.33
N ILE A 116 21.35 4.89 7.71
CA ILE A 116 21.88 3.59 8.12
C ILE A 116 23.29 3.44 7.55
N ALA A 117 24.26 4.11 8.18
CA ALA A 117 25.65 4.17 7.74
C ALA A 117 26.63 3.42 8.67
N ASN A 118 26.20 3.08 9.90
CA ASN A 118 27.05 2.35 10.84
C ASN A 118 27.18 0.87 10.43
N ARG A 119 28.31 0.54 9.82
CA ARG A 119 28.59 -0.82 9.30
C ARG A 119 28.75 -1.89 10.38
N GLU A 120 29.01 -1.51 11.64
CA GLU A 120 29.09 -2.47 12.76
C GLU A 120 27.72 -3.11 13.09
N LEU A 121 26.65 -2.46 12.65
CA LEU A 121 25.30 -2.98 12.80
C LEU A 121 24.90 -3.97 11.70
N TRP A 122 25.65 -4.05 10.62
CA TRP A 122 25.39 -4.92 9.49
C TRP A 122 25.88 -6.35 9.76
N LEU A 123 25.45 -7.31 8.95
CA LEU A 123 26.07 -8.63 8.99
C LEU A 123 27.51 -8.56 8.47
N PRO A 124 28.43 -9.41 8.97
CA PRO A 124 29.76 -9.55 8.40
C PRO A 124 29.69 -9.94 6.92
N LEU A 125 30.52 -9.29 6.09
CA LEU A 125 30.60 -9.55 4.65
C LEU A 125 29.24 -9.36 3.92
N PRO A 126 28.64 -8.18 3.99
CA PRO A 126 27.35 -7.93 3.36
C PRO A 126 27.47 -8.07 1.83
N THR A 127 26.44 -8.69 1.23
CA THR A 127 26.36 -8.81 -0.23
C THR A 127 25.70 -7.57 -0.83
N ALA A 128 26.06 -7.25 -2.08
CA ALA A 128 25.43 -6.14 -2.79
C ALA A 128 23.97 -6.41 -3.19
N VAL A 129 23.51 -7.66 -3.16
CA VAL A 129 22.20 -8.05 -3.72
C VAL A 129 21.13 -8.36 -2.66
N PHE A 130 21.51 -8.50 -1.37
CA PHE A 130 20.53 -8.88 -0.34
C PHE A 130 20.61 -7.97 0.89
N ARG A 131 20.43 -6.67 0.68
CA ARG A 131 20.50 -5.66 1.73
C ARG A 131 19.45 -5.86 2.83
N GLY A 132 18.26 -6.41 2.49
CA GLY A 132 17.26 -6.78 3.47
C GLY A 132 17.82 -7.68 4.58
N ARG A 133 18.56 -8.71 4.20
CA ARG A 133 19.22 -9.63 5.12
C ARG A 133 20.44 -9.00 5.80
N ASP A 134 21.30 -8.31 5.03
CA ASP A 134 22.64 -7.96 5.46
C ASP A 134 22.69 -6.60 6.18
N VAL A 135 21.71 -5.72 5.90
CA VAL A 135 21.68 -4.33 6.40
C VAL A 135 20.40 -4.07 7.20
N TYR A 136 19.23 -4.20 6.57
CA TYR A 136 17.97 -3.73 7.17
C TYR A 136 17.49 -4.61 8.32
N ALA A 137 17.47 -5.93 8.16
CA ALA A 137 17.02 -6.85 9.21
C ALA A 137 17.87 -6.79 10.49
N PRO A 138 19.23 -6.79 10.42
CA PRO A 138 20.04 -6.67 11.65
C PRO A 138 19.90 -5.31 12.33
N VAL A 139 19.74 -4.20 11.57
CA VAL A 139 19.47 -2.87 12.14
C VAL A 139 18.11 -2.83 12.81
N ALA A 140 17.06 -3.30 12.14
CA ALA A 140 15.71 -3.39 12.70
C ALA A 140 15.66 -4.22 13.99
N ALA A 141 16.36 -5.35 14.01
CA ALA A 141 16.46 -6.19 15.18
C ALA A 141 17.15 -5.50 16.37
N ARG A 142 18.26 -4.81 16.14
CA ARG A 142 18.97 -4.08 17.21
C ARG A 142 18.15 -2.92 17.76
N LEU A 143 17.44 -2.17 16.91
CA LEU A 143 16.50 -1.14 17.32
C LEU A 143 15.36 -1.74 18.15
N ALA A 144 14.82 -2.89 17.74
CA ALA A 144 13.81 -3.62 18.52
C ALA A 144 14.34 -4.13 19.87
N ALA A 145 15.65 -4.39 19.96
CA ALA A 145 16.32 -4.77 21.21
C ALA A 145 16.70 -3.55 22.09
N GLY A 146 16.41 -2.32 21.64
CA GLY A 146 16.63 -1.10 22.43
C GLY A 146 17.87 -0.29 22.07
N LEU A 147 18.47 -0.55 20.88
CA LEU A 147 19.52 0.35 20.35
C LEU A 147 18.95 1.75 20.16
N ASP A 148 19.73 2.77 20.53
CA ASP A 148 19.31 4.15 20.27
C ASP A 148 19.38 4.46 18.76
N LEU A 149 18.42 5.26 18.28
CA LEU A 149 18.33 5.61 16.86
C LEU A 149 19.59 6.33 16.36
N THR A 150 20.21 7.13 17.22
CA THR A 150 21.45 7.88 16.90
C THR A 150 22.65 7.00 16.60
N GLU A 151 22.64 5.75 17.03
CA GLU A 151 23.71 4.80 16.81
C GLU A 151 23.73 4.19 15.40
N VAL A 152 22.62 4.33 14.63
CA VAL A 152 22.55 3.78 13.27
C VAL A 152 23.39 4.58 12.26
N GLY A 153 23.69 5.85 12.56
CA GLY A 153 24.52 6.72 11.73
C GLY A 153 24.16 8.20 11.83
N PRO A 154 24.62 9.04 10.90
CA PRO A 154 24.45 10.47 10.96
C PRO A 154 22.97 10.87 10.85
N ARG A 155 22.61 11.92 11.59
CA ARG A 155 21.30 12.53 11.49
C ARG A 155 21.09 13.19 10.13
N LEU A 156 19.89 13.06 9.58
CA LEU A 156 19.50 13.68 8.32
C LEU A 156 18.45 14.78 8.55
N ASP A 157 18.36 15.68 7.58
CA ASP A 157 17.23 16.60 7.49
C ASP A 157 15.99 15.83 6.95
N PRO A 158 14.86 15.82 7.67
CA PRO A 158 13.62 15.20 7.19
C PRO A 158 13.15 15.71 5.81
N ALA A 159 13.51 16.96 5.45
CA ALA A 159 13.19 17.53 4.15
C ALA A 159 14.00 16.91 2.99
N SER A 160 15.14 16.26 3.30
CA SER A 160 15.99 15.59 2.30
C SER A 160 15.50 14.22 1.87
N LEU A 161 14.47 13.68 2.56
CA LEU A 161 13.95 12.35 2.27
C LEU A 161 13.09 12.32 1.02
N THR A 162 13.22 11.25 0.26
CA THR A 162 12.35 10.95 -0.87
C THR A 162 10.91 10.71 -0.40
N ARG A 163 9.93 11.30 -1.09
CA ARG A 163 8.52 11.13 -0.79
C ARG A 163 7.78 10.58 -2.02
N PHE A 164 7.10 9.48 -1.83
CA PHE A 164 6.16 9.00 -2.83
C PHE A 164 4.90 9.87 -2.80
N ARG A 165 4.49 10.35 -3.96
CA ARG A 165 3.27 11.13 -4.13
C ARG A 165 2.35 10.39 -5.10
N PRO A 166 1.29 9.73 -4.60
CA PRO A 166 0.29 9.14 -5.47
C PRO A 166 -0.35 10.26 -6.31
N ARG A 167 -0.74 9.91 -7.53
CA ARG A 167 -1.55 10.83 -8.33
C ARG A 167 -2.86 11.11 -7.58
N ALA A 168 -3.21 12.38 -7.45
CA ALA A 168 -4.50 12.77 -6.91
C ALA A 168 -5.61 12.48 -7.93
N CYS A 169 -6.80 12.13 -7.45
CA CYS A 169 -7.99 12.20 -8.28
C CYS A 169 -8.37 13.65 -8.53
N SER A 170 -9.17 13.91 -9.54
CA SER A 170 -9.77 15.23 -9.78
C SER A 170 -11.29 15.10 -9.90
N VAL A 171 -11.99 16.09 -9.38
CA VAL A 171 -13.44 16.21 -9.50
C VAL A 171 -13.72 17.37 -10.47
N ASP A 172 -14.55 17.13 -11.47
CA ASP A 172 -14.93 18.09 -12.50
C ASP A 172 -16.45 17.95 -12.73
N ASP A 173 -17.21 18.96 -12.28
CA ASP A 173 -18.67 18.97 -12.27
C ASP A 173 -19.28 17.67 -11.70
N ASP A 174 -19.75 16.77 -12.58
CA ASP A 174 -20.39 15.49 -12.27
C ASP A 174 -19.50 14.26 -12.50
N HIS A 175 -18.19 14.48 -12.69
CA HIS A 175 -17.20 13.45 -12.99
C HIS A 175 -16.10 13.39 -11.93
N VAL A 176 -15.66 12.19 -11.60
CA VAL A 176 -14.44 11.93 -10.79
C VAL A 176 -13.46 11.16 -11.64
N HIS A 177 -12.28 11.75 -11.86
CA HIS A 177 -11.20 11.18 -12.65
C HIS A 177 -10.12 10.62 -11.73
N GLY A 178 -9.76 9.38 -11.91
CA GLY A 178 -8.70 8.73 -11.14
C GLY A 178 -8.10 7.54 -11.87
N GLU A 179 -7.48 6.67 -11.10
CA GLU A 179 -6.79 5.49 -11.62
C GLU A 179 -6.88 4.33 -10.63
N VAL A 180 -6.66 3.12 -11.12
CA VAL A 180 -6.53 1.91 -10.30
C VAL A 180 -5.20 1.97 -9.54
N VAL A 181 -5.24 2.03 -8.20
CA VAL A 181 -4.03 2.09 -7.36
C VAL A 181 -3.62 0.74 -6.79
N SER A 182 -4.57 -0.15 -6.57
CA SER A 182 -4.29 -1.52 -6.12
C SER A 182 -5.30 -2.52 -6.64
N ILE A 183 -4.88 -3.77 -6.73
CA ILE A 183 -5.72 -4.92 -7.05
C ILE A 183 -5.50 -5.91 -5.90
N ASP A 184 -6.57 -6.24 -5.18
CA ASP A 184 -6.47 -7.18 -4.06
C ASP A 184 -6.42 -8.65 -4.54
N HIS A 185 -6.24 -9.56 -3.59
CA HIS A 185 -6.21 -11.00 -3.88
C HIS A 185 -7.50 -11.51 -4.56
N PHE A 186 -8.64 -10.89 -4.26
CA PHE A 186 -9.93 -11.24 -4.84
C PHE A 186 -10.14 -10.65 -6.24
N GLY A 187 -9.23 -9.78 -6.71
CA GLY A 187 -9.30 -9.11 -8.00
C GLY A 187 -10.17 -7.86 -7.98
N ASN A 188 -10.47 -7.31 -6.82
CA ASN A 188 -11.13 -6.00 -6.71
C ASN A 188 -10.15 -4.89 -7.08
N LEU A 189 -10.67 -3.82 -7.70
CA LEU A 189 -9.90 -2.70 -8.21
C LEU A 189 -10.11 -1.49 -7.29
N SER A 190 -9.18 -1.20 -6.38
CA SER A 190 -9.23 0.02 -5.57
C SER A 190 -8.69 1.21 -6.35
N LEU A 191 -9.40 2.34 -6.27
CA LEU A 191 -9.09 3.57 -6.99
C LEU A 191 -8.44 4.61 -6.06
N ASN A 192 -7.80 5.62 -6.62
CA ASN A 192 -7.26 6.76 -5.87
C ASN A 192 -8.33 7.82 -5.53
N MET A 193 -9.58 7.44 -5.49
CA MET A 193 -10.70 8.28 -5.10
C MET A 193 -11.37 7.72 -3.84
N THR A 194 -12.01 8.60 -3.11
CA THR A 194 -12.76 8.30 -1.89
C THR A 194 -14.24 8.59 -2.10
N ARG A 195 -15.06 8.18 -1.14
CA ARG A 195 -16.47 8.56 -1.12
C ARG A 195 -16.68 10.06 -1.11
N ILE A 196 -15.81 10.82 -0.44
CA ILE A 196 -15.89 12.30 -0.40
C ILE A 196 -15.74 12.88 -1.81
N ASP A 197 -14.88 12.31 -2.64
CA ASP A 197 -14.71 12.75 -4.03
C ASP A 197 -15.95 12.46 -4.86
N LEU A 198 -16.59 11.30 -4.66
CA LEU A 198 -17.89 10.98 -5.29
C LEU A 198 -18.99 11.93 -4.85
N GLU A 199 -19.10 12.22 -3.55
CA GLU A 199 -20.08 13.15 -2.99
C GLU A 199 -19.88 14.58 -3.51
N ALA A 200 -18.63 15.01 -3.73
CA ALA A 200 -18.29 16.30 -4.34
C ALA A 200 -18.77 16.40 -5.80
N ALA A 201 -18.82 15.28 -6.53
CA ALA A 201 -19.43 15.17 -7.86
C ALA A 201 -20.95 14.89 -7.84
N GLY A 202 -21.61 15.01 -6.67
CA GLY A 202 -23.03 14.77 -6.51
C GLY A 202 -23.45 13.30 -6.49
N ILE A 203 -22.52 12.36 -6.47
CA ILE A 203 -22.78 10.91 -6.47
C ILE A 203 -22.95 10.43 -5.03
N LEU A 204 -24.15 9.92 -4.71
CA LEU A 204 -24.48 9.40 -3.40
C LEU A 204 -24.65 7.88 -3.42
N LEU A 205 -24.58 7.28 -2.23
CA LEU A 205 -24.83 5.85 -2.08
C LEU A 205 -26.23 5.49 -2.63
N GLY A 206 -26.31 4.46 -3.46
CA GLY A 206 -27.50 4.03 -4.16
C GLY A 206 -27.68 4.65 -5.54
N ASP A 207 -26.88 5.65 -5.91
CA ASP A 207 -27.01 6.31 -7.21
C ASP A 207 -26.51 5.42 -8.36
N PRO A 208 -27.15 5.51 -9.52
CA PRO A 208 -26.61 4.96 -10.75
C PRO A 208 -25.42 5.82 -11.21
N VAL A 209 -24.36 5.15 -11.64
CA VAL A 209 -23.12 5.78 -12.12
C VAL A 209 -22.71 5.22 -13.47
N GLU A 210 -22.12 6.05 -14.31
CA GLU A 210 -21.37 5.60 -15.47
C GLU A 210 -19.90 5.44 -15.06
N VAL A 211 -19.32 4.28 -15.33
CA VAL A 211 -17.89 4.01 -15.13
C VAL A 211 -17.23 3.82 -16.48
N ARG A 212 -16.23 4.65 -16.77
CA ARG A 212 -15.41 4.55 -17.98
C ARG A 212 -14.01 4.12 -17.57
N ALA A 213 -13.54 3.01 -18.14
CA ALA A 213 -12.22 2.47 -17.85
C ALA A 213 -11.67 1.76 -19.10
N GLY A 214 -10.57 2.26 -19.65
CA GLY A 214 -10.06 1.85 -20.95
C GLY A 214 -11.13 2.04 -22.04
N ASN A 215 -11.44 0.96 -22.78
CA ASN A 215 -12.49 0.97 -23.83
C ASN A 215 -13.88 0.54 -23.28
N ARG A 216 -14.05 0.46 -21.99
CA ARG A 216 -15.30 0.02 -21.38
C ARG A 216 -16.10 1.19 -20.87
N HIS A 217 -17.40 1.14 -21.15
CA HIS A 217 -18.41 2.03 -20.58
C HIS A 217 -19.44 1.14 -19.87
N MET A 218 -19.62 1.36 -18.59
CA MET A 218 -20.49 0.53 -17.75
C MET A 218 -21.45 1.44 -16.99
N ARG A 219 -22.68 1.00 -16.89
CA ARG A 219 -23.65 1.60 -15.98
C ARG A 219 -23.76 0.71 -14.76
N LEU A 220 -23.34 1.23 -13.62
CA LEU A 220 -23.25 0.51 -12.35
C LEU A 220 -24.07 1.25 -11.29
N THR A 221 -24.15 0.70 -10.10
CA THR A 221 -24.71 1.38 -8.93
C THR A 221 -23.61 1.57 -7.90
N PHE A 222 -23.57 2.71 -7.24
CA PHE A 222 -22.73 2.89 -6.06
C PHE A 222 -23.41 2.27 -4.86
N THR A 223 -22.97 1.07 -4.46
CA THR A 223 -23.61 0.25 -3.40
C THR A 223 -22.81 0.31 -2.10
N GLN A 224 -23.43 -0.08 -0.99
CA GLN A 224 -22.74 -0.22 0.30
C GLN A 224 -21.70 -1.35 0.24
N THR A 225 -22.04 -2.45 -0.46
CA THR A 225 -21.18 -3.62 -0.60
C THR A 225 -21.44 -4.35 -1.91
N TYR A 226 -20.45 -5.11 -2.38
CA TYR A 226 -20.57 -5.95 -3.58
C TYR A 226 -21.66 -7.04 -3.47
N GLY A 227 -22.10 -7.37 -2.26
CA GLY A 227 -23.18 -8.34 -2.04
C GLY A 227 -24.58 -7.86 -2.47
N GLU A 228 -24.76 -6.57 -2.73
CA GLU A 228 -26.07 -5.99 -3.12
C GLU A 228 -26.40 -6.19 -4.61
N VAL A 229 -25.43 -6.61 -5.41
CA VAL A 229 -25.64 -6.96 -6.81
C VAL A 229 -25.72 -8.47 -6.99
N PRO A 230 -26.39 -8.99 -8.03
CA PRO A 230 -26.46 -10.42 -8.31
C PRO A 230 -25.06 -11.04 -8.50
N ARG A 231 -24.95 -12.35 -8.29
CA ARG A 231 -23.70 -13.08 -8.58
C ARG A 231 -23.24 -12.82 -10.02
N GLY A 232 -21.97 -12.45 -10.19
CA GLY A 232 -21.38 -12.00 -11.45
C GLY A 232 -21.66 -10.52 -11.79
N GLY A 233 -22.49 -9.83 -10.99
CA GLY A 233 -22.75 -8.40 -11.15
C GLY A 233 -21.55 -7.55 -10.73
N VAL A 234 -21.34 -6.45 -11.46
CA VAL A 234 -20.31 -5.47 -11.20
C VAL A 234 -20.90 -4.29 -10.43
N THR A 235 -20.17 -3.74 -9.48
CA THR A 235 -20.60 -2.58 -8.71
C THR A 235 -19.43 -1.68 -8.36
N VAL A 236 -19.76 -0.45 -7.95
CA VAL A 236 -18.84 0.47 -7.26
C VAL A 236 -19.21 0.46 -5.78
N CYS A 237 -18.22 0.30 -4.89
CA CYS A 237 -18.45 0.37 -3.44
C CYS A 237 -17.17 0.89 -2.75
N GLU A 238 -17.18 1.01 -1.42
CA GLU A 238 -15.94 1.31 -0.66
C GLU A 238 -15.18 0.03 -0.32
N ASP A 239 -13.85 0.12 -0.35
CA ASP A 239 -12.97 -0.90 0.19
C ASP A 239 -12.73 -0.70 1.72
N ALA A 240 -11.98 -1.62 2.33
CA ALA A 240 -11.64 -1.56 3.75
C ALA A 240 -10.77 -0.35 4.14
N LEU A 241 -10.18 0.33 3.17
CA LEU A 241 -9.33 1.52 3.35
C LEU A 241 -10.06 2.83 3.00
N ARG A 242 -11.38 2.76 2.87
CA ARG A 242 -12.25 3.90 2.51
C ARG A 242 -11.99 4.48 1.13
N ARG A 243 -11.44 3.68 0.22
CA ARG A 243 -11.31 4.04 -1.19
C ARG A 243 -12.48 3.52 -1.98
N VAL A 244 -12.79 4.20 -3.06
CA VAL A 244 -13.74 3.68 -4.05
C VAL A 244 -13.13 2.45 -4.73
N MET A 245 -13.92 1.41 -4.85
CA MET A 245 -13.54 0.12 -5.38
C MET A 245 -14.52 -0.32 -6.46
N ILE A 246 -14.04 -0.92 -7.54
CA ILE A 246 -14.87 -1.66 -8.49
C ILE A 246 -14.74 -3.15 -8.16
N ALA A 247 -15.85 -3.80 -7.89
CA ALA A 247 -15.90 -5.20 -7.50
C ALA A 247 -16.89 -6.01 -8.36
N VAL A 248 -16.67 -7.32 -8.42
CA VAL A 248 -17.60 -8.29 -9.01
C VAL A 248 -18.07 -9.24 -7.93
N ASN A 249 -19.37 -9.33 -7.71
CA ASN A 249 -19.92 -10.28 -6.73
C ASN A 249 -19.61 -11.74 -7.15
N CYS A 250 -18.83 -12.44 -6.33
CA CYS A 250 -18.29 -13.79 -6.61
C CYS A 250 -17.47 -13.89 -7.91
N GLY A 251 -16.72 -12.84 -8.24
CA GLY A 251 -15.85 -12.80 -9.42
C GLY A 251 -14.65 -11.89 -9.22
N ARG A 252 -13.81 -11.74 -10.23
CA ARG A 252 -12.61 -10.91 -10.23
C ARG A 252 -12.81 -9.74 -11.19
N ALA A 253 -12.90 -8.53 -10.67
CA ALA A 253 -13.10 -7.32 -11.47
C ALA A 253 -11.91 -7.06 -12.40
N SER A 254 -10.67 -7.32 -11.93
CA SER A 254 -9.45 -7.19 -12.74
C SER A 254 -9.50 -8.00 -14.02
N ASP A 255 -9.96 -9.26 -13.93
CA ASP A 255 -10.00 -10.18 -15.05
C ASP A 255 -11.18 -9.87 -15.98
N ALA A 256 -12.35 -9.64 -15.37
CA ALA A 256 -13.58 -9.33 -16.09
C ALA A 256 -13.48 -8.03 -16.89
N LEU A 257 -12.83 -7.02 -16.32
CA LEU A 257 -12.68 -5.71 -16.94
C LEU A 257 -11.36 -5.55 -17.68
N ARG A 258 -10.40 -6.46 -17.47
CA ARG A 258 -9.04 -6.44 -18.03
C ARG A 258 -8.31 -5.14 -17.68
N LEU A 259 -8.53 -4.67 -16.46
CA LEU A 259 -7.88 -3.48 -15.94
C LEU A 259 -6.66 -3.86 -15.08
N ARG A 260 -5.68 -2.98 -15.12
CA ARG A 260 -4.42 -3.08 -14.38
C ARG A 260 -4.22 -1.85 -13.51
N ARG A 261 -3.28 -1.89 -12.61
CA ARG A 261 -2.88 -0.69 -11.87
C ARG A 261 -2.40 0.40 -12.83
N GLN A 262 -2.68 1.65 -12.47
CA GLN A 262 -2.45 2.87 -13.26
C GLN A 262 -3.39 3.05 -14.47
N ASP A 263 -4.30 2.11 -14.73
CA ASP A 263 -5.35 2.35 -15.72
C ASP A 263 -6.28 3.46 -15.25
N ALA A 264 -6.56 4.40 -16.14
CA ALA A 264 -7.45 5.52 -15.85
C ALA A 264 -8.90 5.05 -15.70
N VAL A 265 -9.59 5.61 -14.72
CA VAL A 265 -11.01 5.36 -14.44
C VAL A 265 -11.72 6.69 -14.25
N VAL A 266 -12.87 6.85 -14.89
CA VAL A 266 -13.77 7.99 -14.69
C VAL A 266 -15.09 7.46 -14.17
N ILE A 267 -15.60 8.06 -13.10
CA ILE A 267 -16.94 7.78 -12.55
C ILE A 267 -17.77 9.05 -12.69
N ALA A 268 -18.91 8.94 -13.37
CA ALA A 268 -19.82 10.05 -13.61
C ALA A 268 -21.20 9.76 -13.01
N GLN A 269 -21.85 10.83 -12.55
CA GLN A 269 -23.24 10.74 -12.12
C GLN A 269 -24.15 10.46 -13.32
N LEU A 270 -25.09 9.53 -13.16
CA LEU A 270 -26.19 9.36 -14.10
C LEU A 270 -27.48 10.01 -13.56
N PRO A 271 -28.35 10.50 -14.45
CA PRO A 271 -29.67 11.01 -14.04
C PRO A 271 -30.40 9.96 -13.20
N ARG A 272 -30.97 10.38 -12.08
CA ARG A 272 -31.83 9.56 -11.20
C ARG A 272 -33.20 9.38 -11.87
N ASP A 273 -33.26 8.59 -12.94
CA ASP A 273 -34.54 8.23 -13.56
C ASP A 273 -35.15 7.03 -12.85
N PRO A 274 -36.30 7.18 -12.18
CA PRO A 274 -36.98 6.08 -11.49
C PRO A 274 -37.36 4.91 -12.42
N SER A 275 -37.52 5.13 -13.73
CA SER A 275 -37.85 4.10 -14.72
C SER A 275 -36.64 3.29 -15.18
N ALA A 276 -35.43 3.85 -15.07
CA ALA A 276 -34.19 3.22 -15.51
C ALA A 276 -33.71 2.07 -14.58
N PHE A 277 -34.19 2.00 -13.35
CA PHE A 277 -33.76 0.99 -12.35
C PHE A 277 -34.07 -0.46 -12.76
N ARG A 278 -34.97 -0.69 -13.71
CA ARG A 278 -35.36 -2.05 -14.17
C ARG A 278 -34.47 -2.60 -15.30
N ILE A 279 -33.68 -1.79 -15.97
CA ILE A 279 -32.94 -2.19 -17.19
C ILE A 279 -31.51 -2.71 -16.88
N PHE A 280 -31.00 -2.49 -15.67
CA PHE A 280 -29.55 -2.70 -15.35
C PHE A 280 -29.19 -4.06 -14.76
N GLN A 281 -30.13 -5.01 -14.68
CA GLN A 281 -29.88 -6.36 -14.16
C GLN A 281 -29.22 -7.32 -15.19
N ASP A 282 -29.00 -6.90 -16.43
CA ASP A 282 -28.64 -7.82 -17.53
C ASP A 282 -27.17 -7.83 -17.96
N LEU A 283 -26.28 -7.08 -17.30
CA LEU A 283 -24.84 -7.24 -17.54
C LEU A 283 -24.28 -8.46 -16.80
N ARG A 284 -24.69 -9.65 -17.24
CA ARG A 284 -24.01 -10.90 -16.90
C ARG A 284 -22.79 -11.02 -17.81
N LEU A 285 -21.60 -11.12 -17.21
CA LEU A 285 -20.41 -11.51 -17.94
C LEU A 285 -20.63 -12.94 -18.44
N PRO A 286 -20.19 -13.27 -19.68
CA PRO A 286 -20.23 -14.67 -20.16
C PRO A 286 -19.39 -15.52 -19.22
N ALA A 287 -19.87 -16.75 -18.97
CA ALA A 287 -19.28 -17.74 -18.08
C ALA A 287 -17.89 -18.17 -18.52
#